data_01431d37c9bc827b6ac0cbaa5c35306b
#
_entry.id   01431d37c9bc827b6ac0cbaa5c35306b
#
_cell.length_a   1.000
_cell.length_b   1.000
_cell.length_c   1.000
_cell.angle_alpha   90.00
_cell.angle_beta   90.00
_cell.angle_gamma   90.00
#
_symmetry.space_group_name_H-M   'P 1'
#
loop_
_entity.id
_entity.type
_entity.pdbx_description
1 polymer ?
#
loop_
_entity_poly.entity_id
_entity_poly.type
_entity_poly.pdbx_seq_one_letter_code
_entity_poly.pdbx_strand_id
1 'polypeptide(L)'
;MSDTEITGAEIVIQCLQEEGVEVVFGYPGGAVLFIYDALFKQDKVKHILVRHEQGAAHAADGYSRASNRVGVCLVTSGPGLTNAVTGIATAYMDSIPMVILSGQVSTLYIGQDAFQECDAVGITRPCVKHNFLVKKVADLAPTLKKAFHIARSGRPGPVLVDIPKDVTTAMCKFEYPAQVSMRSYSPVTRGHPGQIKKAVQLLTEAKRPVIYAGGGVILSNASKELGELVRLLGFPCTNTLMGLGGYPGTDPQFLGMLGMHGTYQANMAMQDCDVLLAVGARFDDRVIGNPEHFGQNARKIIHIDIDPSSIAKRVKVDVPIVGDVREVLEDLIKAIKTAEEKPNKKAVKEWWAQIDQWRAKDCLAYNKTGNVIKPQAVLEKFYEITKGECFVTSDVGQHQMWAAQFYKFDKPRRWINSGGLGTMGFGLPAAMGVLLANPGATVACVTGESSIQMCLQELSTCKQYRLPIKIINLNNRYMGMVRQWQQFFHGNRYSESYMNALPDFVKLAEGYGHRGIRIENPADIEGALRDAFARKDELVFMDFMTDQTENVYPMVPGGKGISEMILAEDL
;
A
#
# COMPACT_ATOMS: atom_id res chain seq x y z
N MET A 1 8.88 27.92 29.52
CA MET A 1 8.38 28.22 28.16
C MET A 1 8.92 29.59 27.80
N SER A 2 9.49 29.76 26.64
CA SER A 2 10.02 31.05 26.17
C SER A 2 8.85 31.98 25.88
N ASP A 3 8.86 33.19 26.42
CA ASP A 3 7.85 34.23 26.12
C ASP A 3 8.06 34.85 24.72
N THR A 4 8.94 34.30 23.92
CA THR A 4 9.31 34.81 22.60
C THR A 4 8.27 34.39 21.57
N GLU A 5 7.71 35.35 20.86
CA GLU A 5 6.89 35.10 19.68
C GLU A 5 7.78 34.63 18.52
N ILE A 6 7.28 33.68 17.74
CA ILE A 6 7.93 33.14 16.54
C ILE A 6 6.99 33.20 15.36
N THR A 7 7.52 33.11 14.15
CA THR A 7 6.72 33.13 12.91
C THR A 7 5.90 31.85 12.75
N GLY A 8 4.79 31.94 12.02
CA GLY A 8 4.01 30.75 11.66
C GLY A 8 4.83 29.69 10.93
N ALA A 9 5.81 30.09 10.14
CA ALA A 9 6.74 29.16 9.48
C ALA A 9 7.58 28.37 10.51
N GLU A 10 8.11 29.04 11.52
CA GLU A 10 8.85 28.40 12.62
C GLU A 10 7.93 27.51 13.47
N ILE A 11 6.66 27.92 13.68
CA ILE A 11 5.64 27.10 14.34
C ILE A 11 5.41 25.77 13.58
N VAL A 12 5.31 25.81 12.23
CA VAL A 12 5.20 24.58 11.43
C VAL A 12 6.36 23.65 11.74
N ILE A 13 7.59 24.14 11.70
CA ILE A 13 8.78 23.31 11.94
C ILE A 13 8.81 22.74 13.37
N GLN A 14 8.50 23.56 14.37
CA GLN A 14 8.43 23.07 15.75
C GLN A 14 7.33 22.00 15.94
N CYS A 15 6.15 22.18 15.30
CA CYS A 15 5.11 21.16 15.33
C CYS A 15 5.56 19.83 14.68
N LEU A 16 6.31 19.88 13.57
CA LEU A 16 6.88 18.69 12.95
C LEU A 16 7.87 17.98 13.88
N GLN A 17 8.71 18.74 14.60
CA GLN A 17 9.63 18.20 15.58
C GLN A 17 8.90 17.56 16.78
N GLU A 18 7.86 18.19 17.29
CA GLU A 18 7.01 17.66 18.38
C GLU A 18 6.27 16.36 17.98
N GLU A 19 5.91 16.20 16.70
CA GLU A 19 5.31 14.96 16.17
C GLU A 19 6.34 13.89 15.78
N GLY A 20 7.66 14.16 15.99
CA GLY A 20 8.74 13.23 15.69
C GLY A 20 8.97 13.02 14.19
N VAL A 21 8.66 14.01 13.38
CA VAL A 21 8.89 13.95 11.92
C VAL A 21 10.38 14.11 11.65
N GLU A 22 10.98 13.10 11.02
CA GLU A 22 12.39 13.11 10.63
C GLU A 22 12.61 13.56 9.18
N VAL A 23 11.60 13.30 8.31
CA VAL A 23 11.71 13.53 6.87
C VAL A 23 10.44 14.16 6.32
N VAL A 24 10.60 15.19 5.50
CA VAL A 24 9.55 15.84 4.71
C VAL A 24 9.91 15.72 3.24
N PHE A 25 8.98 15.26 2.42
CA PHE A 25 9.12 15.21 0.97
C PHE A 25 8.44 16.41 0.35
N GLY A 26 9.06 17.10 -0.59
CA GLY A 26 8.41 18.27 -1.13
C GLY A 26 9.14 18.95 -2.28
N TYR A 27 8.49 19.99 -2.78
CA TYR A 27 9.00 20.85 -3.84
C TYR A 27 8.73 22.31 -3.49
N PRO A 28 9.75 23.19 -3.46
CA PRO A 28 9.59 24.59 -3.07
C PRO A 28 8.79 25.40 -4.10
N GLY A 29 8.10 26.43 -3.60
CA GLY A 29 7.40 27.41 -4.42
C GLY A 29 7.01 28.65 -3.62
N GLY A 30 6.51 29.66 -4.27
CA GLY A 30 6.33 31.01 -3.72
C GLY A 30 5.53 31.11 -2.42
N ALA A 31 4.50 30.24 -2.25
CA ALA A 31 3.64 30.28 -1.07
C ALA A 31 4.28 29.64 0.17
N VAL A 32 5.31 28.81 0.02
CA VAL A 32 5.95 28.07 1.14
C VAL A 32 7.39 28.48 1.43
N LEU A 33 7.90 29.54 0.78
CA LEU A 33 9.30 29.99 0.95
C LEU A 33 9.68 30.28 2.40
N PHE A 34 8.77 30.83 3.21
CA PHE A 34 9.04 31.10 4.62
C PHE A 34 9.19 29.79 5.44
N ILE A 35 8.43 28.74 5.08
CA ILE A 35 8.59 27.43 5.70
C ILE A 35 9.94 26.81 5.31
N TYR A 36 10.37 26.97 4.04
CA TYR A 36 11.69 26.51 3.60
C TYR A 36 12.83 27.29 4.25
N ASP A 37 12.67 28.59 4.51
CA ASP A 37 13.65 29.38 5.29
C ASP A 37 13.74 28.87 6.74
N ALA A 38 12.62 28.56 7.37
CA ALA A 38 12.60 27.95 8.71
C ALA A 38 13.21 26.53 8.71
N LEU A 39 12.99 25.71 7.67
CA LEU A 39 13.65 24.42 7.50
C LEU A 39 15.17 24.54 7.39
N PHE A 40 15.69 25.57 6.72
CA PHE A 40 17.12 25.80 6.57
C PHE A 40 17.83 26.11 7.90
N LYS A 41 17.11 26.68 8.87
CA LYS A 41 17.67 27.11 10.17
C LYS A 41 17.76 25.99 11.22
N GLN A 42 17.44 24.74 10.85
CA GLN A 42 17.44 23.59 11.76
C GLN A 42 17.92 22.30 11.05
N ASP A 43 18.26 21.26 11.83
CA ASP A 43 18.85 20.00 11.33
C ASP A 43 18.07 18.72 11.73
N LYS A 44 17.00 18.85 12.53
CA LYS A 44 16.22 17.72 13.03
C LYS A 44 15.27 17.13 11.98
N VAL A 45 14.63 18.01 11.17
CA VAL A 45 13.72 17.62 10.10
C VAL A 45 14.43 17.76 8.77
N LYS A 46 14.67 16.65 8.08
CA LYS A 46 15.31 16.61 6.76
C LYS A 46 14.28 16.84 5.66
N HIS A 47 14.62 17.65 4.68
CA HIS A 47 13.82 17.82 3.48
C HIS A 47 14.42 17.02 2.31
N ILE A 48 13.56 16.28 1.61
CA ILE A 48 13.91 15.57 0.37
C ILE A 48 13.28 16.30 -0.80
N LEU A 49 14.13 16.91 -1.61
CA LEU A 49 13.71 17.61 -2.83
C LEU A 49 13.41 16.60 -3.94
N VAL A 50 12.15 16.40 -4.22
CA VAL A 50 11.67 15.57 -5.34
C VAL A 50 11.75 16.34 -6.66
N ARG A 51 11.31 15.72 -7.76
CA ARG A 51 11.25 16.37 -9.07
C ARG A 51 9.83 16.63 -9.56
N HIS A 52 8.85 16.13 -8.80
CA HIS A 52 7.43 16.36 -9.04
C HIS A 52 6.66 16.12 -7.74
N GLU A 53 5.62 16.89 -7.46
CA GLU A 53 4.87 16.82 -6.20
C GLU A 53 4.10 15.49 -6.04
N GLN A 54 3.71 14.84 -7.12
CA GLN A 54 3.19 13.48 -7.09
C GLN A 54 4.25 12.51 -6.51
N GLY A 55 5.51 12.67 -6.91
CA GLY A 55 6.64 11.93 -6.34
C GLY A 55 6.82 12.18 -4.84
N ALA A 56 6.60 13.42 -4.37
CA ALA A 56 6.63 13.74 -2.94
C ALA A 56 5.54 12.98 -2.16
N ALA A 57 4.31 12.99 -2.66
CA ALA A 57 3.20 12.31 -2.02
C ALA A 57 3.39 10.79 -2.00
N HIS A 58 3.86 10.18 -3.10
CA HIS A 58 4.17 8.74 -3.14
C HIS A 58 5.36 8.35 -2.26
N ALA A 59 6.38 9.20 -2.16
CA ALA A 59 7.51 8.94 -1.25
C ALA A 59 7.07 9.02 0.22
N ALA A 60 6.25 10.00 0.59
CA ALA A 60 5.65 10.09 1.93
C ALA A 60 4.75 8.88 2.24
N ASP A 61 3.99 8.39 1.25
CA ASP A 61 3.19 7.17 1.34
C ASP A 61 4.07 5.94 1.60
N GLY A 62 5.12 5.72 0.78
CA GLY A 62 6.07 4.62 0.96
C GLY A 62 6.80 4.66 2.31
N TYR A 63 7.19 5.86 2.76
CA TYR A 63 7.77 6.09 4.10
C TYR A 63 6.81 5.64 5.20
N SER A 64 5.55 6.05 5.10
CA SER A 64 4.52 5.70 6.08
C SER A 64 4.26 4.20 6.15
N ARG A 65 4.08 3.53 5.01
CA ARG A 65 3.85 2.07 4.95
C ARG A 65 4.99 1.27 5.57
N ALA A 66 6.23 1.68 5.30
CA ALA A 66 7.41 0.94 5.75
C ALA A 66 7.77 1.20 7.22
N SER A 67 7.45 2.40 7.77
CA SER A 67 7.85 2.81 9.12
C SER A 67 6.75 2.78 10.17
N ASN A 68 5.49 2.72 9.77
CA ASN A 68 4.32 2.95 10.64
C ASN A 68 4.24 4.36 11.23
N ARG A 69 4.94 5.33 10.64
CA ARG A 69 4.90 6.76 11.01
C ARG A 69 4.02 7.52 10.02
N VAL A 70 3.59 8.69 10.40
CA VAL A 70 2.87 9.59 9.49
C VAL A 70 3.84 10.13 8.44
N GLY A 71 3.54 9.90 7.16
CA GLY A 71 4.30 10.51 6.06
C GLY A 71 3.96 11.99 5.91
N VAL A 72 4.94 12.83 5.59
CA VAL A 72 4.72 14.28 5.45
C VAL A 72 5.15 14.77 4.07
N CYS A 73 4.24 15.46 3.40
CA CYS A 73 4.46 16.09 2.11
C CYS A 73 4.26 17.61 2.23
N LEU A 74 5.19 18.40 1.67
CA LEU A 74 5.13 19.86 1.65
C LEU A 74 5.15 20.36 0.20
N VAL A 75 4.07 21.03 -0.22
CA VAL A 75 3.89 21.52 -1.58
C VAL A 75 3.44 23.00 -1.60
N THR A 76 3.73 23.69 -2.68
CA THR A 76 3.27 25.07 -2.86
C THR A 76 1.80 25.10 -3.28
N SER A 77 1.22 26.30 -3.35
CA SER A 77 -0.15 26.55 -3.80
C SER A 77 -0.36 26.20 -5.28
N GLY A 78 -1.61 26.15 -5.71
CA GLY A 78 -2.01 25.95 -7.10
C GLY A 78 -1.46 24.65 -7.68
N PRO A 79 -0.57 24.69 -8.70
CA PRO A 79 -0.06 23.49 -9.36
C PRO A 79 0.71 22.57 -8.42
N GLY A 80 1.33 23.07 -7.36
CA GLY A 80 2.02 22.22 -6.39
C GLY A 80 1.07 21.27 -5.69
N LEU A 81 -0.08 21.76 -5.21
CA LEU A 81 -1.10 20.89 -4.62
C LEU A 81 -1.76 19.99 -5.66
N THR A 82 -2.19 20.55 -6.81
CA THR A 82 -2.92 19.75 -7.81
C THR A 82 -2.09 18.61 -8.36
N ASN A 83 -0.77 18.78 -8.51
CA ASN A 83 0.15 17.70 -8.85
C ASN A 83 0.23 16.59 -7.78
N ALA A 84 0.01 16.91 -6.51
CA ALA A 84 0.07 15.92 -5.43
C ALA A 84 -1.23 15.09 -5.27
N VAL A 85 -2.34 15.50 -5.89
CA VAL A 85 -3.69 14.92 -5.66
C VAL A 85 -3.72 13.43 -5.94
N THR A 86 -3.09 12.94 -7.01
CA THR A 86 -3.02 11.50 -7.30
C THR A 86 -2.37 10.72 -6.16
N GLY A 87 -1.26 11.22 -5.60
CA GLY A 87 -0.60 10.58 -4.45
C GLY A 87 -1.45 10.63 -3.17
N ILE A 88 -2.16 11.74 -2.95
CA ILE A 88 -3.10 11.90 -1.83
C ILE A 88 -4.25 10.88 -1.95
N ALA A 89 -4.85 10.75 -3.14
CA ALA A 89 -5.92 9.80 -3.41
C ALA A 89 -5.44 8.33 -3.25
N THR A 90 -4.20 8.03 -3.65
CA THR A 90 -3.57 6.72 -3.45
C THR A 90 -3.50 6.37 -1.96
N ALA A 91 -2.99 7.28 -1.13
CA ALA A 91 -2.92 7.10 0.30
C ALA A 91 -4.32 6.95 0.95
N TYR A 92 -5.31 7.71 0.47
CA TYR A 92 -6.68 7.63 0.96
C TYR A 92 -7.31 6.26 0.70
N MET A 93 -7.18 5.75 -0.53
CA MET A 93 -7.76 4.46 -0.92
C MET A 93 -7.18 3.28 -0.13
N ASP A 94 -5.89 3.37 0.24
CA ASP A 94 -5.18 2.34 0.98
C ASP A 94 -5.09 2.61 2.50
N SER A 95 -5.73 3.68 2.98
CA SER A 95 -5.77 4.05 4.41
C SER A 95 -4.39 4.34 5.00
N ILE A 96 -3.54 5.07 4.26
CA ILE A 96 -2.18 5.39 4.70
C ILE A 96 -2.13 6.73 5.42
N PRO A 97 -1.61 6.79 6.67
CA PRO A 97 -1.54 8.02 7.42
C PRO A 97 -0.51 8.99 6.82
N MET A 98 -0.98 10.13 6.35
CA MET A 98 -0.17 11.20 5.81
C MET A 98 -0.68 12.56 6.26
N VAL A 99 0.22 13.54 6.38
CA VAL A 99 -0.10 14.96 6.53
C VAL A 99 0.49 15.71 5.34
N ILE A 100 -0.39 16.39 4.61
CA ILE A 100 -0.03 17.21 3.47
C ILE A 100 -0.08 18.67 3.89
N LEU A 101 1.07 19.33 3.87
CA LEU A 101 1.20 20.75 4.10
C LEU A 101 1.18 21.44 2.74
N SER A 102 0.09 22.16 2.46
CA SER A 102 -0.08 22.93 1.23
C SER A 102 0.07 24.42 1.53
N GLY A 103 0.87 25.10 0.74
CA GLY A 103 0.85 26.56 0.73
C GLY A 103 -0.42 27.08 0.08
N GLN A 104 -0.85 28.26 0.49
CA GLN A 104 -1.99 28.99 -0.11
C GLN A 104 -1.62 30.45 -0.32
N VAL A 105 -2.32 31.13 -1.21
CA VAL A 105 -2.24 32.58 -1.33
C VAL A 105 -2.61 33.25 0.00
N SER A 106 -2.20 34.51 0.22
CA SER A 106 -2.56 35.22 1.45
C SER A 106 -4.07 35.27 1.63
N THR A 107 -4.52 35.24 2.88
CA THR A 107 -5.96 35.18 3.24
C THR A 107 -6.79 36.27 2.56
N LEU A 108 -6.18 37.45 2.32
CA LEU A 108 -6.80 38.57 1.60
C LEU A 108 -7.20 38.24 0.15
N TYR A 109 -6.44 37.34 -0.50
CA TYR A 109 -6.61 37.04 -1.93
C TYR A 109 -7.40 35.76 -2.21
N ILE A 110 -7.76 35.00 -1.18
CA ILE A 110 -8.52 33.76 -1.34
C ILE A 110 -9.90 34.08 -1.93
N GLY A 111 -10.25 33.40 -3.04
CA GLY A 111 -11.51 33.60 -3.77
C GLY A 111 -11.49 34.79 -4.74
N GLN A 112 -10.31 35.28 -5.12
CA GLN A 112 -10.15 36.43 -6.04
C GLN A 112 -9.39 36.07 -7.32
N ASP A 113 -9.27 34.76 -7.64
CA ASP A 113 -8.51 34.23 -8.79
C ASP A 113 -7.05 34.70 -8.79
N ALA A 114 -6.43 34.74 -7.63
CA ALA A 114 -5.05 35.18 -7.46
C ALA A 114 -4.07 34.18 -8.14
N PHE A 115 -2.87 34.68 -8.49
CA PHE A 115 -1.85 33.86 -9.12
C PHE A 115 -1.50 32.62 -8.27
N GLN A 116 -1.60 31.44 -8.87
CA GLN A 116 -1.42 30.13 -8.22
C GLN A 116 -2.38 29.86 -7.06
N GLU A 117 -3.56 30.47 -7.06
CA GLU A 117 -4.63 30.06 -6.16
C GLU A 117 -5.31 28.78 -6.66
N CYS A 118 -5.72 27.93 -5.74
CA CYS A 118 -6.70 26.87 -6.00
C CYS A 118 -7.50 26.59 -4.73
N ASP A 119 -8.74 26.09 -4.89
CA ASP A 119 -9.53 25.58 -3.77
C ASP A 119 -8.99 24.23 -3.29
N ALA A 120 -7.92 24.29 -2.48
CA ALA A 120 -7.24 23.13 -1.93
C ALA A 120 -8.20 22.22 -1.13
N VAL A 121 -9.07 22.83 -0.33
CA VAL A 121 -10.08 22.13 0.48
C VAL A 121 -11.12 21.46 -0.38
N GLY A 122 -11.65 22.14 -1.40
CA GLY A 122 -12.65 21.60 -2.31
C GLY A 122 -12.10 20.44 -3.15
N ILE A 123 -10.90 20.62 -3.74
CA ILE A 123 -10.24 19.60 -4.58
C ILE A 123 -9.93 18.33 -3.78
N THR A 124 -9.45 18.45 -2.55
CA THR A 124 -9.02 17.30 -1.76
C THR A 124 -10.13 16.65 -0.92
N ARG A 125 -11.27 17.32 -0.75
CA ARG A 125 -12.38 16.82 0.09
C ARG A 125 -12.76 15.36 -0.16
N PRO A 126 -12.89 14.84 -1.39
CA PRO A 126 -13.26 13.46 -1.65
C PRO A 126 -12.12 12.45 -1.45
N CYS A 127 -10.88 12.89 -1.35
CA CYS A 127 -9.69 12.03 -1.29
C CYS A 127 -8.80 12.24 -0.06
N VAL A 128 -9.32 12.91 0.98
CA VAL A 128 -8.66 13.01 2.29
C VAL A 128 -9.60 12.59 3.40
N LYS A 129 -9.04 12.18 4.51
CA LYS A 129 -9.81 11.89 5.73
C LYS A 129 -10.36 13.16 6.36
N HIS A 130 -9.59 14.24 6.31
CA HIS A 130 -9.99 15.59 6.72
C HIS A 130 -9.08 16.63 6.05
N ASN A 131 -9.57 17.86 5.95
CA ASN A 131 -8.78 19.01 5.51
C ASN A 131 -9.05 20.24 6.35
N PHE A 132 -8.05 21.11 6.44
CA PHE A 132 -8.10 22.38 7.18
C PHE A 132 -7.58 23.51 6.32
N LEU A 133 -8.22 24.68 6.38
CA LEU A 133 -7.67 25.96 5.95
C LEU A 133 -7.37 26.80 7.20
N VAL A 134 -6.12 27.12 7.45
CA VAL A 134 -5.68 27.85 8.65
C VAL A 134 -5.71 29.36 8.35
N LYS A 135 -6.64 30.09 8.95
CA LYS A 135 -6.81 31.54 8.71
C LYS A 135 -6.12 32.43 9.72
N LYS A 136 -5.68 31.90 10.86
CA LYS A 136 -5.00 32.66 11.92
C LYS A 136 -3.79 31.87 12.43
N VAL A 137 -2.68 32.55 12.66
CA VAL A 137 -1.46 31.92 13.14
C VAL A 137 -1.63 31.21 14.50
N ALA A 138 -2.48 31.74 15.37
CA ALA A 138 -2.79 31.12 16.67
C ALA A 138 -3.45 29.74 16.54
N ASP A 139 -4.14 29.46 15.43
CA ASP A 139 -4.79 28.19 15.18
C ASP A 139 -3.84 27.15 14.56
N LEU A 140 -2.63 27.53 14.15
CA LEU A 140 -1.72 26.70 13.36
C LEU A 140 -1.24 25.47 14.14
N ALA A 141 -0.66 25.66 15.33
CA ALA A 141 -0.17 24.54 16.15
C ALA A 141 -1.29 23.58 16.58
N PRO A 142 -2.45 24.05 17.09
CA PRO A 142 -3.59 23.20 17.37
C PRO A 142 -4.12 22.43 16.15
N THR A 143 -4.11 23.06 14.96
CA THR A 143 -4.55 22.39 13.72
C THR A 143 -3.60 21.31 13.28
N LEU A 144 -2.29 21.56 13.31
CA LEU A 144 -1.27 20.54 13.00
C LEU A 144 -1.37 19.35 13.95
N LYS A 145 -1.52 19.59 15.26
CA LYS A 145 -1.74 18.51 16.25
C LYS A 145 -2.95 17.66 15.90
N LYS A 146 -4.08 18.29 15.55
CA LYS A 146 -5.29 17.58 15.11
C LYS A 146 -5.07 16.81 13.82
N ALA A 147 -4.36 17.38 12.85
CA ALA A 147 -4.08 16.73 11.57
C ALA A 147 -3.31 15.42 11.76
N PHE A 148 -2.24 15.41 12.54
CA PHE A 148 -1.49 14.19 12.87
C PHE A 148 -2.34 13.18 13.65
N HIS A 149 -3.13 13.64 14.62
CA HIS A 149 -4.04 12.77 15.36
C HIS A 149 -5.06 12.08 14.46
N ILE A 150 -5.74 12.84 13.58
CA ILE A 150 -6.73 12.31 12.64
C ILE A 150 -6.07 11.35 11.65
N ALA A 151 -4.89 11.69 11.13
CA ALA A 151 -4.21 10.87 10.14
C ALA A 151 -3.93 9.44 10.64
N ARG A 152 -3.51 9.28 11.89
CA ARG A 152 -3.06 7.99 12.46
C ARG A 152 -4.09 7.23 13.30
N SER A 153 -5.19 7.85 13.71
CA SER A 153 -6.19 7.22 14.59
C SER A 153 -7.40 6.69 13.82
N GLY A 154 -8.16 5.75 14.41
CA GLY A 154 -9.25 5.07 13.71
C GLY A 154 -8.76 4.42 12.42
N ARG A 155 -9.57 4.44 11.34
CA ARG A 155 -9.06 4.09 10.01
C ARG A 155 -8.08 5.17 9.56
N PRO A 156 -6.79 4.88 9.38
CA PRO A 156 -5.79 5.89 9.00
C PRO A 156 -6.10 6.51 7.63
N GLY A 157 -5.48 7.65 7.34
CA GLY A 157 -5.63 8.29 6.03
C GLY A 157 -4.98 9.67 5.95
N PRO A 158 -4.89 10.25 4.75
CA PRO A 158 -4.29 11.55 4.54
C PRO A 158 -5.14 12.69 5.10
N VAL A 159 -4.47 13.70 5.64
CA VAL A 159 -5.07 14.96 6.10
C VAL A 159 -4.33 16.12 5.47
N LEU A 160 -5.08 17.05 4.87
CA LEU A 160 -4.53 18.27 4.29
C LEU A 160 -4.59 19.41 5.31
N VAL A 161 -3.49 20.18 5.38
CA VAL A 161 -3.44 21.46 6.07
C VAL A 161 -3.01 22.53 5.08
N ASP A 162 -3.94 23.38 4.68
CA ASP A 162 -3.74 24.48 3.74
C ASP A 162 -3.37 25.75 4.52
N ILE A 163 -2.17 26.30 4.24
CA ILE A 163 -1.53 27.34 5.06
C ILE A 163 -1.30 28.58 4.21
N PRO A 164 -2.11 29.65 4.39
CA PRO A 164 -1.92 30.90 3.68
C PRO A 164 -0.57 31.57 4.00
N LYS A 165 -0.02 32.24 2.99
CA LYS A 165 1.32 32.85 3.05
C LYS A 165 1.44 33.88 4.18
N ASP A 166 0.45 34.71 4.43
CA ASP A 166 0.43 35.68 5.53
C ASP A 166 0.41 35.00 6.91
N VAL A 167 -0.22 33.84 7.05
CA VAL A 167 -0.17 33.04 8.28
C VAL A 167 1.27 32.57 8.56
N THR A 168 2.05 32.24 7.54
CA THR A 168 3.45 31.79 7.72
C THR A 168 4.38 32.90 8.20
N THR A 169 4.05 34.16 7.96
CA THR A 169 4.84 35.33 8.39
C THR A 169 4.33 36.00 9.67
N ALA A 170 3.11 35.72 10.08
CA ALA A 170 2.53 36.27 11.29
C ALA A 170 3.24 35.72 12.54
N MET A 171 3.39 36.58 13.55
CA MET A 171 4.02 36.27 14.83
C MET A 171 3.02 35.73 15.84
N CYS A 172 3.40 34.71 16.58
CA CYS A 172 2.58 34.16 17.66
C CYS A 172 3.45 33.45 18.69
N LYS A 173 3.00 33.42 19.94
CA LYS A 173 3.60 32.58 20.97
C LYS A 173 3.36 31.11 20.64
N PHE A 174 4.42 30.31 20.63
CA PHE A 174 4.30 28.87 20.35
C PHE A 174 3.80 28.11 21.58
N GLU A 175 2.65 27.48 21.43
CA GLU A 175 2.09 26.56 22.41
C GLU A 175 1.64 25.29 21.70
N TYR A 176 2.33 24.16 21.94
CA TYR A 176 1.94 22.88 21.36
C TYR A 176 0.96 22.15 22.29
N PRO A 177 -0.25 21.81 21.85
CA PRO A 177 -1.23 21.18 22.73
C PRO A 177 -0.78 19.80 23.22
N ALA A 178 -0.82 19.55 24.53
CA ALA A 178 -0.49 18.25 25.11
C ALA A 178 -1.46 17.15 24.66
N GLN A 179 -2.74 17.49 24.51
CA GLN A 179 -3.81 16.55 24.13
C GLN A 179 -4.68 17.11 23.00
N VAL A 180 -5.27 16.20 22.23
CA VAL A 180 -6.28 16.52 21.23
C VAL A 180 -7.65 16.19 21.79
N SER A 181 -8.54 17.19 21.82
CA SER A 181 -9.95 16.99 22.13
C SER A 181 -10.79 17.37 20.91
N MET A 182 -11.57 16.41 20.40
CA MET A 182 -12.46 16.60 19.26
C MET A 182 -13.84 16.06 19.59
N ARG A 183 -14.84 16.95 19.63
CA ARG A 183 -16.21 16.60 20.03
C ARG A 183 -16.85 15.50 19.16
N SER A 184 -16.53 15.46 17.86
CA SER A 184 -17.18 14.57 16.88
C SER A 184 -16.29 13.44 16.38
N TYR A 185 -15.10 13.25 16.98
CA TYR A 185 -14.16 12.23 16.53
C TYR A 185 -13.60 11.42 17.71
N SER A 186 -14.16 10.21 17.89
CA SER A 186 -13.77 9.27 18.94
C SER A 186 -13.83 7.84 18.38
N PRO A 187 -12.76 7.36 17.73
CA PRO A 187 -12.72 6.01 17.17
C PRO A 187 -12.89 4.94 18.26
N VAL A 188 -13.67 3.90 17.94
CA VAL A 188 -13.81 2.71 18.80
C VAL A 188 -12.65 1.78 18.50
N THR A 189 -11.85 1.43 19.51
CA THR A 189 -10.69 0.53 19.34
C THR A 189 -10.96 -0.88 19.87
N ARG A 190 -11.80 -1.04 20.90
CA ARG A 190 -12.09 -2.35 21.48
C ARG A 190 -13.38 -2.96 20.96
N GLY A 191 -13.31 -4.25 20.60
CA GLY A 191 -14.46 -5.02 20.16
C GLY A 191 -15.50 -5.23 21.28
N HIS A 192 -16.78 -5.28 20.90
CA HIS A 192 -17.85 -5.55 21.86
C HIS A 192 -17.78 -6.98 22.42
N PRO A 193 -17.71 -7.22 23.75
CA PRO A 193 -17.51 -8.55 24.33
C PRO A 193 -18.56 -9.58 23.90
N GLY A 194 -19.81 -9.18 23.74
CA GLY A 194 -20.89 -10.06 23.28
C GLY A 194 -20.70 -10.54 21.83
N GLN A 195 -20.11 -9.72 20.97
CA GLN A 195 -19.78 -10.12 19.59
C GLN A 195 -18.55 -11.02 19.56
N ILE A 196 -17.55 -10.76 20.40
CA ILE A 196 -16.39 -11.65 20.57
C ILE A 196 -16.86 -13.05 21.01
N LYS A 197 -17.77 -13.16 22.00
CA LYS A 197 -18.34 -14.45 22.43
C LYS A 197 -19.05 -15.18 21.29
N LYS A 198 -19.87 -14.48 20.48
CA LYS A 198 -20.53 -15.08 19.31
C LYS A 198 -19.52 -15.54 18.25
N ALA A 199 -18.46 -14.75 18.01
CA ALA A 199 -17.40 -15.13 17.10
C ALA A 199 -16.68 -16.42 17.55
N VAL A 200 -16.33 -16.52 18.83
CA VAL A 200 -15.71 -17.73 19.39
C VAL A 200 -16.61 -18.95 19.18
N GLN A 201 -17.91 -18.84 19.47
CA GLN A 201 -18.85 -19.94 19.24
C GLN A 201 -18.84 -20.41 17.78
N LEU A 202 -18.96 -19.47 16.81
CA LEU A 202 -18.94 -19.83 15.39
C LEU A 202 -17.62 -20.47 14.96
N LEU A 203 -16.48 -19.97 15.49
CA LEU A 203 -15.16 -20.51 15.17
C LEU A 203 -14.95 -21.92 15.74
N THR A 204 -15.51 -22.25 16.91
CA THR A 204 -15.42 -23.58 17.51
C THR A 204 -16.34 -24.60 16.83
N GLU A 205 -17.50 -24.17 16.32
CA GLU A 205 -18.46 -24.99 15.58
C GLU A 205 -18.08 -25.22 14.10
N ALA A 206 -17.16 -24.42 13.56
CA ALA A 206 -16.80 -24.41 12.15
C ALA A 206 -16.23 -25.76 11.67
N LYS A 207 -16.65 -26.18 10.46
CA LYS A 207 -16.18 -27.38 9.79
C LYS A 207 -15.23 -27.07 8.63
N ARG A 208 -15.48 -25.97 7.93
CA ARG A 208 -14.72 -25.48 6.77
C ARG A 208 -14.38 -24.00 6.93
N PRO A 209 -13.65 -23.63 8.00
CA PRO A 209 -13.32 -22.25 8.26
C PRO A 209 -12.26 -21.70 7.32
N VAL A 210 -12.28 -20.37 7.10
CA VAL A 210 -11.20 -19.61 6.46
C VAL A 210 -10.96 -18.31 7.20
N ILE A 211 -9.69 -17.96 7.41
CA ILE A 211 -9.28 -16.65 7.88
C ILE A 211 -8.85 -15.82 6.67
N TYR A 212 -9.51 -14.68 6.49
CA TYR A 212 -9.30 -13.74 5.40
C TYR A 212 -8.70 -12.45 5.94
N ALA A 213 -7.40 -12.24 5.76
CA ALA A 213 -6.65 -11.14 6.34
C ALA A 213 -6.35 -10.04 5.32
N GLY A 214 -6.64 -8.80 5.66
CA GLY A 214 -6.40 -7.63 4.83
C GLY A 214 -5.33 -6.69 5.36
N GLY A 215 -5.18 -5.53 4.70
CA GLY A 215 -4.22 -4.48 5.07
C GLY A 215 -4.38 -3.95 6.50
N GLY A 216 -5.58 -4.05 7.09
CA GLY A 216 -5.83 -3.66 8.48
C GLY A 216 -4.98 -4.41 9.50
N VAL A 217 -4.59 -5.67 9.21
CA VAL A 217 -3.65 -6.45 10.04
C VAL A 217 -2.29 -5.76 10.11
N ILE A 218 -1.79 -5.27 8.97
CA ILE A 218 -0.48 -4.60 8.89
C ILE A 218 -0.55 -3.21 9.52
N LEU A 219 -1.63 -2.46 9.25
CA LEU A 219 -1.81 -1.10 9.78
C LEU A 219 -1.93 -1.08 11.32
N SER A 220 -2.59 -2.08 11.88
CA SER A 220 -2.75 -2.27 13.34
C SER A 220 -1.56 -2.96 14.01
N ASN A 221 -0.50 -3.35 13.25
CA ASN A 221 0.64 -4.16 13.73
C ASN A 221 0.22 -5.49 14.39
N ALA A 222 -0.81 -6.14 13.88
CA ALA A 222 -1.44 -7.34 14.44
C ALA A 222 -0.96 -8.67 13.82
N SER A 223 0.15 -8.66 13.06
CA SER A 223 0.64 -9.85 12.37
C SER A 223 1.03 -10.98 13.32
N LYS A 224 1.55 -10.66 14.51
CA LYS A 224 1.90 -11.63 15.55
C LYS A 224 0.63 -12.30 16.11
N GLU A 225 -0.36 -11.51 16.43
CA GLU A 225 -1.65 -11.95 16.98
C GLU A 225 -2.42 -12.77 15.92
N LEU A 226 -2.40 -12.35 14.65
CA LEU A 226 -2.95 -13.15 13.56
C LEU A 226 -2.26 -14.52 13.47
N GLY A 227 -0.93 -14.56 13.48
CA GLY A 227 -0.17 -15.80 13.45
C GLY A 227 -0.45 -16.71 14.63
N GLU A 228 -0.64 -16.16 15.83
CA GLU A 228 -1.05 -16.91 17.03
C GLU A 228 -2.45 -17.50 16.86
N LEU A 229 -3.41 -16.71 16.39
CA LEU A 229 -4.79 -17.16 16.16
C LEU A 229 -4.86 -18.28 15.12
N VAL A 230 -4.19 -18.10 13.97
CA VAL A 230 -4.15 -19.10 12.88
C VAL A 230 -3.62 -20.44 13.39
N ARG A 231 -2.50 -20.44 14.11
CA ARG A 231 -1.91 -21.65 14.69
C ARG A 231 -2.78 -22.28 15.80
N LEU A 232 -3.38 -21.43 16.65
CA LEU A 232 -4.26 -21.91 17.73
C LEU A 232 -5.48 -22.66 17.19
N LEU A 233 -6.07 -22.16 16.10
CA LEU A 233 -7.27 -22.74 15.48
C LEU A 233 -6.93 -23.87 14.48
N GLY A 234 -5.74 -23.86 13.90
CA GLY A 234 -5.35 -24.79 12.81
C GLY A 234 -6.05 -24.47 11.48
N PHE A 235 -6.58 -23.27 11.32
CA PHE A 235 -7.37 -22.88 10.14
C PHE A 235 -6.49 -22.41 8.97
N PRO A 236 -6.95 -22.57 7.73
CA PRO A 236 -6.32 -21.95 6.57
C PRO A 236 -6.45 -20.43 6.61
N CYS A 237 -5.38 -19.76 6.18
CA CYS A 237 -5.31 -18.30 6.10
C CYS A 237 -4.99 -17.85 4.67
N THR A 238 -5.68 -16.82 4.21
CA THR A 238 -5.39 -16.15 2.94
C THR A 238 -5.32 -14.65 3.14
N ASN A 239 -4.46 -13.98 2.38
CA ASN A 239 -4.28 -12.54 2.46
C ASN A 239 -4.78 -11.84 1.19
N THR A 240 -5.31 -10.62 1.37
CA THR A 240 -5.51 -9.72 0.24
C THR A 240 -4.16 -9.25 -0.31
N LEU A 241 -4.17 -8.63 -1.50
CA LEU A 241 -2.99 -7.94 -2.04
C LEU A 241 -2.36 -6.99 -1.01
N MET A 242 -3.17 -6.21 -0.28
CA MET A 242 -2.71 -5.29 0.76
C MET A 242 -2.33 -5.98 2.07
N GLY A 243 -2.73 -7.23 2.25
CA GLY A 243 -2.45 -8.01 3.45
C GLY A 243 -1.20 -8.90 3.36
N LEU A 244 -0.55 -8.97 2.20
CA LEU A 244 0.64 -9.81 2.00
C LEU A 244 1.75 -9.47 3.01
N GLY A 245 2.29 -10.51 3.66
CA GLY A 245 3.22 -10.38 4.78
C GLY A 245 2.54 -10.19 6.15
N GLY A 246 1.22 -9.98 6.19
CA GLY A 246 0.45 -9.98 7.44
C GLY A 246 0.39 -11.36 8.10
N TYR A 247 0.33 -12.41 7.28
CA TYR A 247 0.62 -13.79 7.64
C TYR A 247 1.76 -14.31 6.75
N PRO A 248 2.71 -15.12 7.25
CA PRO A 248 3.88 -15.54 6.48
C PRO A 248 3.52 -16.31 5.22
N GLY A 249 4.09 -15.92 4.08
CA GLY A 249 3.85 -16.53 2.77
C GLY A 249 4.44 -17.92 2.60
N THR A 250 5.39 -18.31 3.46
CA THR A 250 6.02 -19.67 3.48
C THR A 250 5.36 -20.63 4.46
N ASP A 251 4.43 -20.15 5.30
CA ASP A 251 3.74 -21.00 6.27
C ASP A 251 2.79 -21.98 5.57
N PRO A 252 2.77 -23.28 5.93
CA PRO A 252 1.90 -24.28 5.29
C PRO A 252 0.39 -24.00 5.45
N GLN A 253 -0.03 -23.22 6.45
CA GLN A 253 -1.43 -22.80 6.60
C GLN A 253 -1.81 -21.63 5.68
N PHE A 254 -0.84 -21.04 4.97
CA PHE A 254 -1.09 -19.98 4.00
C PHE A 254 -1.57 -20.55 2.66
N LEU A 255 -2.69 -20.03 2.15
CA LEU A 255 -3.28 -20.49 0.89
C LEU A 255 -2.79 -19.71 -0.34
N GLY A 256 -2.02 -18.65 -0.13
CA GLY A 256 -1.68 -17.67 -1.16
C GLY A 256 -2.60 -16.43 -1.09
N MET A 257 -2.39 -15.50 -2.00
CA MET A 257 -3.27 -14.35 -2.19
C MET A 257 -4.60 -14.83 -2.78
N LEU A 258 -5.71 -14.18 -2.38
CA LEU A 258 -7.03 -14.43 -2.97
C LEU A 258 -7.45 -13.30 -3.92
N GLY A 259 -8.55 -13.50 -4.64
CA GLY A 259 -9.18 -12.51 -5.51
C GLY A 259 -8.91 -12.74 -6.99
N MET A 260 -9.01 -11.68 -7.80
CA MET A 260 -8.96 -11.75 -9.28
C MET A 260 -7.74 -12.53 -9.80
N HIS A 261 -6.56 -12.30 -9.23
CA HIS A 261 -5.32 -13.01 -9.55
C HIS A 261 -4.82 -13.85 -8.36
N GLY A 262 -5.76 -14.29 -7.52
CA GLY A 262 -5.48 -15.16 -6.39
C GLY A 262 -5.21 -16.60 -6.81
N THR A 263 -4.64 -17.37 -5.88
CA THR A 263 -4.43 -18.81 -6.11
C THR A 263 -5.75 -19.56 -6.17
N TYR A 264 -5.79 -20.67 -6.92
CA TYR A 264 -6.96 -21.51 -7.07
C TYR A 264 -7.50 -21.98 -5.71
N GLN A 265 -6.62 -22.54 -4.86
CA GLN A 265 -6.99 -23.04 -3.54
C GLN A 265 -7.51 -21.92 -2.60
N ALA A 266 -6.98 -20.69 -2.67
CA ALA A 266 -7.45 -19.59 -1.85
C ALA A 266 -8.86 -19.16 -2.25
N ASN A 267 -9.12 -19.02 -3.55
CA ASN A 267 -10.43 -18.64 -4.07
C ASN A 267 -11.48 -19.73 -3.83
N MET A 268 -11.15 -21.01 -4.05
CA MET A 268 -12.06 -22.12 -3.78
C MET A 268 -12.37 -22.25 -2.29
N ALA A 269 -11.37 -22.14 -1.42
CA ALA A 269 -11.57 -22.16 0.03
C ALA A 269 -12.47 -21.00 0.48
N MET A 270 -12.23 -19.80 -0.07
CA MET A 270 -13.06 -18.62 0.19
C MET A 270 -14.51 -18.82 -0.28
N GLN A 271 -14.73 -19.52 -1.40
CA GLN A 271 -16.07 -19.80 -1.94
C GLN A 271 -16.84 -20.84 -1.11
N ASP A 272 -16.15 -21.89 -0.67
CA ASP A 272 -16.80 -23.08 -0.07
C ASP A 272 -16.77 -23.10 1.46
N CYS A 273 -16.18 -22.12 2.13
CA CYS A 273 -16.13 -22.08 3.59
C CYS A 273 -17.52 -21.95 4.21
N ASP A 274 -17.72 -22.53 5.39
CA ASP A 274 -18.93 -22.39 6.22
C ASP A 274 -18.82 -21.24 7.23
N VAL A 275 -17.59 -20.93 7.69
CA VAL A 275 -17.29 -19.78 8.54
C VAL A 275 -16.13 -18.98 7.95
N LEU A 276 -16.37 -17.71 7.70
CA LEU A 276 -15.38 -16.77 7.23
C LEU A 276 -15.05 -15.75 8.33
N LEU A 277 -13.80 -15.72 8.76
CA LEU A 277 -13.30 -14.67 9.64
C LEU A 277 -12.54 -13.63 8.81
N ALA A 278 -13.18 -12.50 8.52
CA ALA A 278 -12.56 -11.37 7.84
C ALA A 278 -11.88 -10.44 8.85
N VAL A 279 -10.58 -10.21 8.69
CA VAL A 279 -9.75 -9.47 9.64
C VAL A 279 -9.11 -8.28 8.93
N GLY A 280 -9.60 -7.06 9.20
CA GLY A 280 -9.09 -5.84 8.60
C GLY A 280 -9.12 -5.84 7.07
N ALA A 281 -10.22 -6.36 6.50
CA ALA A 281 -10.43 -6.51 5.06
C ALA A 281 -11.83 -6.03 4.68
N ARG A 282 -11.97 -5.36 3.52
CA ARG A 282 -13.20 -4.63 3.15
C ARG A 282 -14.07 -5.29 2.07
N PHE A 283 -13.78 -6.53 1.70
CA PHE A 283 -14.51 -7.24 0.63
C PHE A 283 -14.54 -6.46 -0.69
N ASP A 284 -13.36 -6.10 -1.16
CA ASP A 284 -13.15 -5.37 -2.41
C ASP A 284 -13.71 -6.14 -3.62
N ASP A 285 -14.10 -5.43 -4.69
CA ASP A 285 -14.61 -6.05 -5.91
C ASP A 285 -13.57 -6.95 -6.60
N ARG A 286 -12.28 -6.64 -6.48
CA ARG A 286 -11.19 -7.48 -6.98
C ARG A 286 -10.98 -8.74 -6.13
N VAL A 287 -11.54 -8.78 -4.93
CA VAL A 287 -11.48 -9.94 -4.02
C VAL A 287 -12.69 -10.85 -4.18
N ILE A 288 -13.92 -10.30 -4.12
CA ILE A 288 -15.13 -11.11 -4.10
C ILE A 288 -15.73 -11.38 -5.48
N GLY A 289 -15.27 -10.66 -6.51
CA GLY A 289 -15.89 -10.71 -7.84
C GLY A 289 -17.34 -10.22 -7.81
N ASN A 290 -18.22 -10.96 -8.46
CA ASN A 290 -19.66 -10.69 -8.43
C ASN A 290 -20.25 -11.05 -7.05
N PRO A 291 -20.81 -10.10 -6.29
CA PRO A 291 -21.40 -10.36 -4.98
C PRO A 291 -22.54 -11.39 -4.98
N GLU A 292 -23.30 -11.49 -6.09
CA GLU A 292 -24.40 -12.47 -6.22
C GLU A 292 -23.87 -13.91 -6.31
N HIS A 293 -22.67 -14.10 -6.83
CA HIS A 293 -22.00 -15.39 -6.90
C HIS A 293 -21.12 -15.70 -5.70
N PHE A 294 -20.93 -14.73 -4.80
CA PHE A 294 -20.05 -14.87 -3.66
C PHE A 294 -20.74 -15.61 -2.51
N GLY A 295 -20.29 -16.83 -2.23
CA GLY A 295 -20.77 -17.61 -1.09
C GLY A 295 -22.22 -18.06 -1.19
N GLN A 296 -22.53 -18.78 -2.23
CA GLN A 296 -23.87 -19.37 -2.42
C GLN A 296 -24.24 -20.41 -1.35
N ASN A 297 -23.25 -20.99 -0.66
CA ASN A 297 -23.46 -21.88 0.48
C ASN A 297 -23.81 -21.07 1.73
N ALA A 298 -24.67 -21.62 2.59
CA ALA A 298 -25.00 -20.99 3.87
C ALA A 298 -23.75 -20.85 4.74
N ARG A 299 -23.12 -19.69 4.68
CA ARG A 299 -21.93 -19.37 5.50
C ARG A 299 -22.21 -18.30 6.52
N LYS A 300 -21.42 -18.30 7.57
CA LYS A 300 -21.38 -17.26 8.59
C LYS A 300 -20.17 -16.37 8.39
N ILE A 301 -20.36 -15.06 8.40
CA ILE A 301 -19.29 -14.08 8.24
C ILE A 301 -19.10 -13.32 9.54
N ILE A 302 -17.90 -13.44 10.13
CA ILE A 302 -17.40 -12.62 11.21
C ILE A 302 -16.52 -11.55 10.57
N HIS A 303 -16.79 -10.26 10.83
CA HIS A 303 -16.04 -9.17 10.22
C HIS A 303 -15.48 -8.23 11.28
N ILE A 304 -14.16 -8.19 11.39
CA ILE A 304 -13.40 -7.29 12.27
C ILE A 304 -12.87 -6.14 11.43
N ASP A 305 -13.32 -4.92 11.72
CA ASP A 305 -12.83 -3.70 11.06
C ASP A 305 -12.91 -2.52 12.04
N ILE A 306 -11.95 -1.61 11.95
CA ILE A 306 -11.94 -0.36 12.74
C ILE A 306 -12.94 0.66 12.21
N ASP A 307 -13.30 0.57 10.94
CA ASP A 307 -14.24 1.47 10.27
C ASP A 307 -15.64 0.83 10.21
N PRO A 308 -16.60 1.31 11.02
CA PRO A 308 -17.95 0.77 11.03
C PRO A 308 -18.65 0.91 9.67
N SER A 309 -18.24 1.86 8.82
CA SER A 309 -18.81 2.05 7.49
C SER A 309 -18.39 0.97 6.47
N SER A 310 -17.34 0.22 6.75
CA SER A 310 -16.87 -0.92 5.95
C SER A 310 -17.65 -2.20 6.23
N ILE A 311 -18.23 -2.32 7.44
CA ILE A 311 -18.95 -3.52 7.85
C ILE A 311 -20.30 -3.61 7.14
N ALA A 312 -20.59 -4.80 6.58
CA ALA A 312 -21.81 -5.09 5.81
C ALA A 312 -22.04 -4.19 4.57
N LYS A 313 -21.00 -3.49 4.11
CA LYS A 313 -21.10 -2.61 2.93
C LYS A 313 -21.28 -3.37 1.62
N ARG A 314 -20.64 -4.54 1.50
CA ARG A 314 -20.59 -5.34 0.26
C ARG A 314 -21.23 -6.71 0.42
N VAL A 315 -21.11 -7.32 1.59
CA VAL A 315 -21.60 -8.65 1.90
C VAL A 315 -22.35 -8.63 3.21
N LYS A 316 -23.34 -9.51 3.38
CA LYS A 316 -24.04 -9.66 4.67
C LYS A 316 -23.06 -10.18 5.73
N VAL A 317 -23.08 -9.57 6.91
CA VAL A 317 -22.22 -9.94 8.05
C VAL A 317 -23.12 -10.46 9.19
N ASP A 318 -22.77 -11.63 9.76
CA ASP A 318 -23.49 -12.24 10.87
C ASP A 318 -22.97 -11.73 12.23
N VAL A 319 -21.67 -11.54 12.36
CA VAL A 319 -21.02 -11.04 13.57
C VAL A 319 -20.11 -9.87 13.25
N PRO A 320 -20.62 -8.62 13.34
CA PRO A 320 -19.80 -7.43 13.18
C PRO A 320 -19.01 -7.15 14.48
N ILE A 321 -17.71 -6.88 14.34
CA ILE A 321 -16.84 -6.47 15.46
C ILE A 321 -16.10 -5.20 15.04
N VAL A 322 -16.60 -4.04 15.52
CA VAL A 322 -15.92 -2.75 15.33
C VAL A 322 -14.81 -2.63 16.36
N GLY A 323 -13.57 -2.44 15.91
CA GLY A 323 -12.41 -2.28 16.78
C GLY A 323 -11.09 -2.38 16.04
N ASP A 324 -10.01 -2.01 16.72
CA ASP A 324 -8.66 -2.21 16.24
C ASP A 324 -8.35 -3.71 16.12
N VAL A 325 -7.76 -4.13 15.02
CA VAL A 325 -7.52 -5.55 14.72
C VAL A 325 -6.70 -6.21 15.84
N ARG A 326 -5.64 -5.56 16.32
CA ARG A 326 -4.76 -6.13 17.34
C ARG A 326 -5.51 -6.35 18.64
N GLU A 327 -6.22 -5.32 19.14
CA GLU A 327 -6.97 -5.42 20.39
C GLU A 327 -8.06 -6.51 20.31
N VAL A 328 -8.78 -6.57 19.18
CA VAL A 328 -9.82 -7.60 18.96
C VAL A 328 -9.24 -9.01 18.88
N LEU A 329 -8.09 -9.19 18.19
CA LEU A 329 -7.43 -10.51 18.11
C LEU A 329 -6.89 -10.95 19.47
N GLU A 330 -6.33 -10.06 20.29
CA GLU A 330 -5.90 -10.36 21.66
C GLU A 330 -7.09 -10.88 22.50
N ASP A 331 -8.24 -10.20 22.43
CA ASP A 331 -9.46 -10.61 23.14
C ASP A 331 -10.03 -11.93 22.62
N LEU A 332 -10.04 -12.17 21.29
CA LEU A 332 -10.45 -13.44 20.69
C LEU A 332 -9.55 -14.60 21.11
N ILE A 333 -8.23 -14.44 21.05
CA ILE A 333 -7.25 -15.46 21.45
C ILE A 333 -7.48 -15.84 22.92
N LYS A 334 -7.62 -14.85 23.78
CA LYS A 334 -7.92 -15.09 25.21
C LYS A 334 -9.22 -15.87 25.40
N ALA A 335 -10.28 -15.46 24.72
CA ALA A 335 -11.60 -16.11 24.83
C ALA A 335 -11.56 -17.56 24.29
N ILE A 336 -10.87 -17.83 23.18
CA ILE A 336 -10.72 -19.19 22.61
C ILE A 336 -9.91 -20.08 23.55
N LYS A 337 -8.84 -19.57 24.17
CA LYS A 337 -8.03 -20.35 25.13
C LYS A 337 -8.83 -20.79 26.35
N THR A 338 -9.76 -19.96 26.81
CA THR A 338 -10.60 -20.22 28.00
C THR A 338 -11.93 -20.90 27.68
N ALA A 339 -12.33 -21.00 26.40
CA ALA A 339 -13.56 -21.67 26.01
C ALA A 339 -13.51 -23.18 26.35
N GLU A 340 -14.64 -23.72 26.81
CA GLU A 340 -14.79 -25.17 27.05
C GLU A 340 -14.78 -25.93 25.74
N GLU A 341 -15.50 -25.47 24.74
CA GLU A 341 -15.54 -26.05 23.41
C GLU A 341 -14.28 -25.65 22.62
N LYS A 342 -13.71 -26.58 21.90
CA LYS A 342 -12.53 -26.40 21.04
C LYS A 342 -12.89 -26.66 19.57
N PRO A 343 -12.14 -26.11 18.61
CA PRO A 343 -12.36 -26.35 17.19
C PRO A 343 -12.44 -27.85 16.86
N ASN A 344 -13.34 -28.22 15.96
CA ASN A 344 -13.53 -29.59 15.51
C ASN A 344 -12.35 -30.08 14.66
N LYS A 345 -11.34 -30.63 15.32
CA LYS A 345 -10.09 -31.09 14.67
C LYS A 345 -10.31 -32.07 13.53
N LYS A 346 -11.35 -32.94 13.63
CA LYS A 346 -11.65 -33.92 12.57
C LYS A 346 -12.15 -33.22 11.32
N ALA A 347 -13.13 -32.34 11.46
CA ALA A 347 -13.68 -31.58 10.34
C ALA A 347 -12.61 -30.66 9.69
N VAL A 348 -11.77 -29.99 10.49
CA VAL A 348 -10.66 -29.16 9.99
C VAL A 348 -9.66 -30.01 9.21
N LYS A 349 -9.36 -31.25 9.66
CA LYS A 349 -8.47 -32.17 8.90
C LYS A 349 -9.09 -32.57 7.55
N GLU A 350 -10.38 -32.89 7.53
CA GLU A 350 -11.11 -33.19 6.29
C GLU A 350 -11.12 -31.98 5.34
N TRP A 351 -11.26 -30.77 5.88
CA TRP A 351 -11.17 -29.54 5.11
C TRP A 351 -9.78 -29.31 4.50
N TRP A 352 -8.72 -29.54 5.25
CA TRP A 352 -7.35 -29.50 4.73
C TRP A 352 -7.12 -30.51 3.61
N ALA A 353 -7.66 -31.71 3.71
CA ALA A 353 -7.55 -32.71 2.63
C ALA A 353 -8.21 -32.23 1.33
N GLN A 354 -9.33 -31.50 1.42
CA GLN A 354 -9.96 -30.87 0.24
C GLN A 354 -9.09 -29.72 -0.32
N ILE A 355 -8.54 -28.89 0.54
CA ILE A 355 -7.65 -27.79 0.14
C ILE A 355 -6.40 -28.32 -0.56
N ASP A 356 -5.82 -29.41 -0.08
CA ASP A 356 -4.64 -30.02 -0.68
C ASP A 356 -4.92 -30.59 -2.09
N GLN A 357 -6.14 -31.08 -2.35
CA GLN A 357 -6.56 -31.43 -3.72
C GLN A 357 -6.58 -30.21 -4.64
N TRP A 358 -7.02 -29.05 -4.15
CA TRP A 358 -6.99 -27.81 -4.94
C TRP A 358 -5.57 -27.28 -5.15
N ARG A 359 -4.68 -27.42 -4.15
CA ARG A 359 -3.26 -27.07 -4.28
C ARG A 359 -2.54 -27.91 -5.35
N ALA A 360 -2.94 -29.17 -5.50
CA ALA A 360 -2.34 -30.08 -6.47
C ALA A 360 -2.52 -29.64 -7.93
N LYS A 361 -3.44 -28.67 -8.21
CA LYS A 361 -3.56 -28.05 -9.54
C LYS A 361 -2.36 -27.21 -9.94
N ASP A 362 -1.52 -26.79 -8.98
CA ASP A 362 -0.36 -25.92 -9.23
C ASP A 362 -0.67 -24.73 -10.16
N CYS A 363 -1.72 -23.98 -9.81
CA CYS A 363 -2.32 -22.95 -10.64
C CYS A 363 -1.39 -21.78 -11.03
N LEU A 364 -0.21 -21.70 -10.44
CA LEU A 364 0.84 -20.73 -10.78
C LEU A 364 1.94 -21.32 -11.68
N ALA A 365 1.80 -22.58 -12.11
CA ALA A 365 2.73 -23.19 -13.05
C ALA A 365 2.78 -22.39 -14.37
N TYR A 366 3.97 -22.24 -14.92
CA TYR A 366 4.21 -21.58 -16.19
C TYR A 366 5.26 -22.33 -17.01
N ASN A 367 5.33 -22.09 -18.31
CA ASN A 367 6.31 -22.74 -19.16
C ASN A 367 7.72 -22.20 -18.87
N LYS A 368 8.58 -23.04 -18.33
CA LYS A 368 9.99 -22.72 -17.98
C LYS A 368 10.97 -23.01 -19.13
N THR A 369 10.47 -23.51 -20.27
CA THR A 369 11.31 -23.85 -21.42
C THR A 369 11.31 -22.72 -22.46
N GLY A 370 12.41 -22.60 -23.23
CA GLY A 370 12.55 -21.61 -24.28
C GLY A 370 13.59 -20.53 -23.99
N ASN A 371 13.80 -19.68 -24.99
CA ASN A 371 14.85 -18.65 -24.98
C ASN A 371 14.31 -17.24 -24.62
N VAL A 372 13.04 -17.14 -24.20
CA VAL A 372 12.40 -15.87 -23.82
C VAL A 372 12.28 -15.80 -22.31
N ILE A 373 12.65 -14.65 -21.74
CA ILE A 373 12.55 -14.44 -20.30
C ILE A 373 11.07 -14.42 -19.87
N LYS A 374 10.70 -15.34 -18.99
CA LYS A 374 9.40 -15.29 -18.32
C LYS A 374 9.47 -14.37 -17.10
N PRO A 375 8.52 -13.44 -16.94
CA PRO A 375 8.51 -12.52 -15.80
C PRO A 375 8.46 -13.25 -14.46
N GLN A 376 7.77 -14.39 -14.38
CA GLN A 376 7.72 -15.26 -13.20
C GLN A 376 9.12 -15.76 -12.80
N ALA A 377 9.94 -16.16 -13.78
CA ALA A 377 11.30 -16.65 -13.53
C ALA A 377 12.20 -15.58 -12.91
N VAL A 378 12.06 -14.32 -13.35
CA VAL A 378 12.80 -13.19 -12.75
C VAL A 378 12.44 -13.04 -11.28
N LEU A 379 11.15 -13.12 -10.94
CA LEU A 379 10.66 -12.92 -9.58
C LEU A 379 10.94 -14.12 -8.66
N GLU A 380 10.91 -15.36 -9.17
CA GLU A 380 11.37 -16.55 -8.44
C GLU A 380 12.86 -16.39 -8.08
N LYS A 381 13.72 -16.03 -9.06
CA LYS A 381 15.15 -15.79 -8.80
C LYS A 381 15.40 -14.62 -7.86
N PHE A 382 14.63 -13.54 -7.99
CA PHE A 382 14.71 -12.42 -7.06
C PHE A 382 14.40 -12.87 -5.62
N TYR A 383 13.34 -13.68 -5.42
CA TYR A 383 13.04 -14.24 -4.11
C TYR A 383 14.15 -15.16 -3.60
N GLU A 384 14.66 -16.10 -4.44
CA GLU A 384 15.73 -17.03 -4.08
C GLU A 384 17.01 -16.29 -3.60
N ILE A 385 17.37 -15.19 -4.26
CA ILE A 385 18.57 -14.41 -3.92
C ILE A 385 18.36 -13.61 -2.64
N THR A 386 17.20 -12.99 -2.47
CA THR A 386 16.91 -12.10 -1.32
C THR A 386 16.31 -12.83 -0.13
N LYS A 387 15.82 -14.07 -0.31
CA LYS A 387 15.18 -14.90 0.72
C LYS A 387 14.04 -14.19 1.47
N GLY A 388 13.30 -13.31 0.77
CA GLY A 388 12.20 -12.54 1.35
C GLY A 388 12.62 -11.36 2.25
N GLU A 389 13.91 -11.06 2.38
CA GLU A 389 14.41 -10.00 3.25
C GLU A 389 14.36 -8.59 2.64
N CYS A 390 14.05 -8.48 1.35
CA CYS A 390 13.97 -7.20 0.65
C CYS A 390 12.63 -6.49 0.93
N PHE A 391 12.66 -5.16 1.04
CA PHE A 391 11.46 -4.36 0.84
C PHE A 391 11.17 -4.28 -0.64
N VAL A 392 9.96 -4.63 -1.04
CA VAL A 392 9.52 -4.63 -2.43
C VAL A 392 8.46 -3.57 -2.62
N THR A 393 8.75 -2.56 -3.40
CA THR A 393 7.73 -1.65 -3.92
C THR A 393 7.33 -2.10 -5.33
N SER A 394 6.11 -1.86 -5.70
CA SER A 394 5.65 -2.20 -7.04
C SER A 394 4.85 -1.07 -7.66
N ASP A 395 5.09 -0.84 -8.93
CA ASP A 395 4.17 -0.15 -9.80
C ASP A 395 2.94 -1.03 -10.11
N VAL A 396 1.99 -0.50 -10.87
CA VAL A 396 0.73 -1.17 -11.17
C VAL A 396 0.71 -1.73 -12.60
N GLY A 397 0.38 -3.02 -12.70
CA GLY A 397 0.31 -3.77 -13.94
C GLY A 397 0.47 -5.27 -13.72
N GLN A 398 0.78 -6.02 -14.79
CA GLN A 398 1.07 -7.46 -14.69
C GLN A 398 2.23 -7.73 -13.72
N HIS A 399 3.29 -6.91 -13.76
CA HIS A 399 4.45 -7.01 -12.88
C HIS A 399 4.09 -6.97 -11.40
N GLN A 400 3.08 -6.18 -11.01
CA GLN A 400 2.56 -6.14 -9.65
C GLN A 400 1.95 -7.48 -9.23
N MET A 401 1.12 -8.06 -10.10
CA MET A 401 0.46 -9.33 -9.81
C MET A 401 1.46 -10.48 -9.74
N TRP A 402 2.41 -10.55 -10.70
CA TRP A 402 3.47 -11.54 -10.63
C TRP A 402 4.35 -11.37 -9.38
N ALA A 403 4.70 -10.14 -8.98
CA ALA A 403 5.43 -9.92 -7.73
C ALA A 403 4.65 -10.41 -6.51
N ALA A 404 3.34 -10.16 -6.47
CA ALA A 404 2.47 -10.64 -5.40
C ALA A 404 2.32 -12.17 -5.35
N GLN A 405 2.41 -12.86 -6.50
CA GLN A 405 2.28 -14.31 -6.62
C GLN A 405 3.60 -15.07 -6.37
N PHE A 406 4.71 -14.56 -6.91
CA PHE A 406 5.98 -15.31 -6.97
C PHE A 406 7.03 -14.86 -5.94
N TYR A 407 6.92 -13.63 -5.38
CA TYR A 407 7.74 -13.22 -4.25
C TYR A 407 7.01 -13.49 -2.94
N LYS A 408 7.58 -14.31 -2.07
CA LYS A 408 6.95 -14.69 -0.79
C LYS A 408 7.28 -13.67 0.31
N PHE A 409 6.25 -13.13 0.93
CA PHE A 409 6.37 -12.16 2.01
C PHE A 409 6.07 -12.81 3.36
N ASP A 410 7.11 -12.98 4.20
CA ASP A 410 6.98 -13.57 5.53
C ASP A 410 6.87 -12.51 6.64
N LYS A 411 7.20 -11.26 6.32
CA LYS A 411 7.24 -10.14 7.25
C LYS A 411 6.27 -9.04 6.82
N PRO A 412 5.54 -8.41 7.77
CA PRO A 412 4.71 -7.26 7.47
C PRO A 412 5.55 -6.08 6.96
N ARG A 413 4.90 -5.16 6.24
CA ARG A 413 5.49 -3.92 5.71
C ARG A 413 6.60 -4.13 4.69
N ARG A 414 6.79 -5.35 4.15
CA ARG A 414 7.78 -5.65 3.10
C ARG A 414 7.21 -5.51 1.69
N TRP A 415 5.89 -5.52 1.55
CA TRP A 415 5.17 -5.32 0.30
C TRP A 415 4.49 -3.96 0.27
N ILE A 416 4.89 -3.11 -0.66
CA ILE A 416 4.43 -1.72 -0.77
C ILE A 416 3.93 -1.47 -2.20
N ASN A 417 2.63 -1.26 -2.36
CA ASN A 417 2.00 -1.09 -3.66
C ASN A 417 0.74 -0.22 -3.56
N SER A 418 0.29 0.32 -4.69
CA SER A 418 -1.00 1.00 -4.81
C SER A 418 -2.08 -0.03 -5.12
N GLY A 419 -2.72 -0.57 -4.09
CA GLY A 419 -3.73 -1.64 -4.25
C GLY A 419 -5.14 -1.12 -4.50
N GLY A 420 -5.54 -0.03 -3.87
CA GLY A 420 -6.89 0.51 -3.95
C GLY A 420 -7.12 1.42 -5.15
N LEU A 421 -6.23 2.36 -5.43
CA LEU A 421 -6.35 3.26 -6.58
C LEU A 421 -5.70 2.68 -7.84
N GLY A 422 -4.65 1.87 -7.69
CA GLY A 422 -3.96 1.27 -8.84
C GLY A 422 -3.11 2.28 -9.62
N THR A 423 -2.30 3.06 -8.92
CA THR A 423 -1.55 4.18 -9.50
C THR A 423 -0.26 3.72 -10.15
N MET A 424 -0.16 3.85 -11.47
CA MET A 424 1.11 3.74 -12.21
C MET A 424 2.02 4.93 -11.85
N GLY A 425 3.34 4.69 -11.75
CA GLY A 425 4.31 5.69 -11.30
C GLY A 425 4.49 5.76 -9.78
N PHE A 426 3.87 4.86 -9.02
CA PHE A 426 3.99 4.77 -7.56
C PHE A 426 5.32 4.17 -7.10
N GLY A 427 5.82 3.15 -7.81
CA GLY A 427 6.85 2.21 -7.33
C GLY A 427 8.17 2.87 -6.95
N LEU A 428 8.77 3.66 -7.84
CA LEU A 428 10.08 4.30 -7.60
C LEU A 428 10.03 5.36 -6.49
N PRO A 429 9.11 6.35 -6.50
CA PRO A 429 9.06 7.31 -5.40
C PRO A 429 8.69 6.66 -4.07
N ALA A 430 7.84 5.64 -4.04
CA ALA A 430 7.59 4.88 -2.82
C ALA A 430 8.86 4.18 -2.30
N ALA A 431 9.70 3.62 -3.19
CA ALA A 431 10.98 3.03 -2.82
C ALA A 431 11.94 4.04 -2.17
N MET A 432 11.94 5.29 -2.64
CA MET A 432 12.69 6.37 -1.99
C MET A 432 12.23 6.56 -0.54
N GLY A 433 10.91 6.63 -0.32
CA GLY A 433 10.34 6.76 1.02
C GLY A 433 10.67 5.57 1.93
N VAL A 434 10.57 4.35 1.41
CA VAL A 434 10.92 3.11 2.14
C VAL A 434 12.36 3.12 2.60
N LEU A 435 13.30 3.50 1.72
CA LEU A 435 14.73 3.51 2.03
C LEU A 435 15.08 4.60 3.08
N LEU A 436 14.44 5.77 2.98
CA LEU A 436 14.62 6.84 3.96
C LEU A 436 14.02 6.50 5.34
N ALA A 437 12.96 5.68 5.35
CA ALA A 437 12.37 5.15 6.59
C ALA A 437 13.23 4.04 7.23
N ASN A 438 14.02 3.32 6.43
CA ASN A 438 14.82 2.17 6.84
C ASN A 438 16.24 2.27 6.26
N PRO A 439 17.08 3.17 6.77
CA PRO A 439 18.45 3.34 6.29
C PRO A 439 19.23 2.02 6.32
N GLY A 440 19.93 1.71 5.24
CA GLY A 440 20.70 0.47 5.08
C GLY A 440 19.89 -0.77 4.68
N ALA A 441 18.56 -0.66 4.56
CA ALA A 441 17.75 -1.77 4.06
C ALA A 441 17.95 -1.99 2.56
N THR A 442 17.75 -3.23 2.13
CA THR A 442 17.67 -3.56 0.70
C THR A 442 16.25 -3.26 0.19
N VAL A 443 16.15 -2.41 -0.83
CA VAL A 443 14.87 -2.01 -1.43
C VAL A 443 14.90 -2.30 -2.92
N ALA A 444 13.88 -2.98 -3.41
CA ALA A 444 13.66 -3.22 -4.83
C ALA A 444 12.34 -2.60 -5.29
N CYS A 445 12.36 -1.99 -6.47
CA CYS A 445 11.18 -1.50 -7.18
C CYS A 445 10.90 -2.43 -8.37
N VAL A 446 9.80 -3.19 -8.31
CA VAL A 446 9.32 -3.99 -9.44
C VAL A 446 8.38 -3.12 -10.28
N THR A 447 8.72 -2.94 -11.54
CA THR A 447 8.00 -2.04 -12.45
C THR A 447 7.87 -2.63 -13.85
N GLY A 448 7.17 -1.94 -14.72
CA GLY A 448 7.11 -2.16 -16.16
C GLY A 448 7.46 -0.87 -16.90
N GLU A 449 7.82 -0.98 -18.16
CA GLU A 449 8.31 0.12 -18.99
C GLU A 449 7.31 1.28 -19.13
N SER A 450 6.02 0.98 -19.05
CA SER A 450 4.98 2.02 -19.11
C SER A 450 4.88 2.80 -17.81
N SER A 451 4.91 2.09 -16.67
CA SER A 451 4.73 2.69 -15.34
C SER A 451 5.93 3.54 -14.93
N ILE A 452 7.15 3.03 -15.15
CA ILE A 452 8.37 3.74 -14.74
C ILE A 452 8.53 5.09 -15.46
N GLN A 453 8.03 5.22 -16.68
CA GLN A 453 8.09 6.46 -17.43
C GLN A 453 7.29 7.60 -16.78
N MET A 454 6.32 7.30 -15.92
CA MET A 454 5.52 8.31 -15.21
C MET A 454 6.28 8.97 -14.05
N CYS A 455 7.44 8.43 -13.64
CA CYS A 455 8.22 8.94 -12.51
C CYS A 455 9.74 8.89 -12.72
N LEU A 456 10.20 8.78 -13.97
CA LEU A 456 11.64 8.71 -14.33
C LEU A 456 12.47 9.84 -13.77
N GLN A 457 11.90 11.05 -13.65
CA GLN A 457 12.57 12.22 -13.11
C GLN A 457 13.06 12.00 -11.67
N GLU A 458 12.48 11.08 -10.92
CA GLU A 458 12.90 10.78 -9.56
C GLU A 458 14.23 10.00 -9.50
N LEU A 459 14.72 9.48 -10.63
CA LEU A 459 16.10 9.00 -10.74
C LEU A 459 17.12 10.09 -10.37
N SER A 460 16.82 11.36 -10.71
CA SER A 460 17.63 12.51 -10.28
C SER A 460 17.60 12.70 -8.75
N THR A 461 16.44 12.49 -8.12
CA THR A 461 16.31 12.51 -6.65
C THR A 461 17.12 11.39 -6.02
N CYS A 462 17.00 10.17 -6.57
CA CYS A 462 17.79 9.03 -6.10
C CYS A 462 19.30 9.29 -6.19
N LYS A 463 19.77 9.97 -7.24
CA LYS A 463 21.18 10.35 -7.39
C LYS A 463 21.62 11.37 -6.36
N GLN A 464 20.82 12.42 -6.16
CA GLN A 464 21.12 13.49 -5.23
C GLN A 464 21.27 12.96 -3.79
N TYR A 465 20.39 12.05 -3.38
CA TYR A 465 20.37 11.52 -2.02
C TYR A 465 21.04 10.15 -1.88
N ARG A 466 21.73 9.65 -2.94
CA ARG A 466 22.47 8.38 -2.96
C ARG A 466 21.60 7.20 -2.50
N LEU A 467 20.41 7.06 -3.10
CA LEU A 467 19.46 6.01 -2.75
C LEU A 467 19.72 4.75 -3.60
N PRO A 468 20.27 3.64 -3.03
CA PRO A 468 20.71 2.46 -3.79
C PRO A 468 19.57 1.48 -4.10
N ILE A 469 18.50 1.96 -4.72
CA ILE A 469 17.32 1.18 -5.09
C ILE A 469 17.67 0.21 -6.22
N LYS A 470 17.13 -1.03 -6.19
CA LYS A 470 17.23 -2.00 -7.27
C LYS A 470 15.94 -1.97 -8.08
N ILE A 471 16.01 -1.46 -9.30
CA ILE A 471 14.86 -1.38 -10.21
C ILE A 471 14.83 -2.63 -11.06
N ILE A 472 13.76 -3.42 -10.96
CA ILE A 472 13.48 -4.61 -11.75
C ILE A 472 12.37 -4.22 -12.73
N ASN A 473 12.76 -3.83 -13.94
CA ASN A 473 11.84 -3.46 -15.01
C ASN A 473 11.51 -4.71 -15.85
N LEU A 474 10.27 -5.18 -15.77
CA LEU A 474 9.75 -6.30 -16.56
C LEU A 474 9.16 -5.73 -17.87
N ASN A 475 10.02 -5.62 -18.89
CA ASN A 475 9.75 -4.92 -20.15
C ASN A 475 9.18 -5.89 -21.19
N ASN A 476 7.89 -5.87 -21.40
CA ASN A 476 7.21 -6.63 -22.44
C ASN A 476 6.73 -5.75 -23.61
N ARG A 477 7.06 -4.47 -23.62
CA ARG A 477 6.67 -3.46 -24.61
C ARG A 477 5.17 -3.22 -24.70
N TYR A 478 4.41 -3.59 -23.67
CA TYR A 478 2.97 -3.39 -23.62
C TYR A 478 2.55 -2.76 -22.29
N MET A 479 1.45 -2.03 -22.31
CA MET A 479 0.63 -1.90 -21.10
C MET A 479 0.00 -3.28 -20.85
N GLY A 480 0.77 -4.17 -20.21
CA GLY A 480 0.55 -5.60 -20.23
C GLY A 480 -0.81 -6.03 -19.69
N MET A 481 -1.32 -5.41 -18.61
CA MET A 481 -2.65 -5.72 -18.08
C MET A 481 -3.75 -5.28 -19.06
N VAL A 482 -3.61 -4.13 -19.74
CA VAL A 482 -4.54 -3.67 -20.77
C VAL A 482 -4.54 -4.64 -21.95
N ARG A 483 -3.34 -5.06 -22.41
CA ARG A 483 -3.19 -6.08 -23.46
C ARG A 483 -3.90 -7.38 -23.09
N GLN A 484 -3.72 -7.88 -21.87
CA GLN A 484 -4.35 -9.11 -21.38
C GLN A 484 -5.89 -9.03 -21.45
N TRP A 485 -6.48 -7.91 -21.03
CA TRP A 485 -7.93 -7.68 -21.14
C TRP A 485 -8.39 -7.59 -22.59
N GLN A 486 -7.61 -6.93 -23.46
CA GLN A 486 -7.91 -6.87 -24.90
C GLN A 486 -7.85 -8.26 -25.56
N GLN A 487 -6.91 -9.10 -25.12
CA GLN A 487 -6.83 -10.49 -25.56
C GLN A 487 -8.06 -11.30 -25.15
N PHE A 488 -8.40 -11.27 -23.88
CA PHE A 488 -9.47 -12.16 -23.36
C PHE A 488 -10.88 -11.70 -23.70
N PHE A 489 -11.11 -10.38 -23.75
CA PHE A 489 -12.48 -9.83 -23.80
C PHE A 489 -12.75 -8.98 -25.03
N HIS A 490 -11.74 -8.65 -25.83
CA HIS A 490 -11.89 -7.76 -26.98
C HIS A 490 -11.35 -8.37 -28.29
N GLY A 491 -11.29 -9.71 -28.41
CA GLY A 491 -10.95 -10.42 -29.63
C GLY A 491 -9.58 -10.01 -30.22
N ASN A 492 -8.56 -9.87 -29.37
CA ASN A 492 -7.20 -9.49 -29.76
C ASN A 492 -7.08 -8.10 -30.43
N ARG A 493 -8.02 -7.20 -30.21
CA ARG A 493 -7.94 -5.82 -30.71
C ARG A 493 -7.09 -4.98 -29.76
N TYR A 494 -5.77 -5.00 -29.97
CA TYR A 494 -4.77 -4.32 -29.15
C TYR A 494 -4.68 -2.82 -29.51
N SER A 495 -5.71 -2.05 -29.12
CA SER A 495 -5.75 -0.61 -29.35
C SER A 495 -4.92 0.13 -28.31
N GLU A 496 -3.91 0.88 -28.77
CA GLU A 496 -3.06 1.79 -27.98
C GLU A 496 -2.40 1.16 -26.72
N SER A 497 -2.17 -0.17 -26.74
CA SER A 497 -1.52 -0.87 -25.63
C SER A 497 -0.07 -1.27 -25.92
N TYR A 498 0.37 -1.22 -27.18
CA TYR A 498 1.74 -1.52 -27.57
C TYR A 498 2.62 -0.27 -27.58
N MET A 499 3.78 -0.36 -26.94
CA MET A 499 4.77 0.71 -26.90
C MET A 499 5.73 0.58 -28.07
N ASN A 500 5.38 1.15 -29.23
CA ASN A 500 6.20 1.08 -30.43
C ASN A 500 7.55 1.77 -30.26
N ALA A 501 7.57 2.92 -29.59
CA ALA A 501 8.78 3.69 -29.31
C ALA A 501 9.05 3.76 -27.80
N LEU A 502 10.04 3.02 -27.34
CA LEU A 502 10.52 3.06 -25.96
C LEU A 502 11.91 3.71 -25.91
N PRO A 503 12.24 4.43 -24.83
CA PRO A 503 13.60 4.87 -24.60
C PRO A 503 14.53 3.67 -24.35
N ASP A 504 15.80 3.82 -24.61
CA ASP A 504 16.81 2.90 -24.12
C ASP A 504 16.99 3.15 -22.61
N PHE A 505 16.37 2.29 -21.78
CA PHE A 505 16.38 2.45 -20.33
C PHE A 505 17.76 2.33 -19.70
N VAL A 506 18.70 1.61 -20.34
CA VAL A 506 20.09 1.53 -19.88
C VAL A 506 20.77 2.88 -20.04
N LYS A 507 20.72 3.46 -21.25
CA LYS A 507 21.28 4.80 -21.52
C LYS A 507 20.61 5.88 -20.69
N LEU A 508 19.30 5.73 -20.44
CA LEU A 508 18.55 6.66 -19.62
C LEU A 508 19.03 6.60 -18.17
N ALA A 509 19.18 5.41 -17.58
CA ALA A 509 19.74 5.25 -16.25
C ALA A 509 21.16 5.84 -16.14
N GLU A 510 22.01 5.58 -17.13
CA GLU A 510 23.37 6.13 -17.23
C GLU A 510 23.34 7.66 -17.35
N GLY A 511 22.41 8.23 -18.11
CA GLY A 511 22.23 9.69 -18.23
C GLY A 511 21.87 10.36 -16.90
N TYR A 512 21.15 9.66 -16.01
CA TYR A 512 20.92 10.09 -14.62
C TYR A 512 22.09 9.77 -13.66
N GLY A 513 23.18 9.15 -14.18
CA GLY A 513 24.36 8.80 -13.40
C GLY A 513 24.20 7.52 -12.57
N HIS A 514 23.33 6.62 -12.99
CA HIS A 514 23.11 5.31 -12.39
C HIS A 514 23.65 4.18 -13.29
N ARG A 515 23.67 2.96 -12.79
CA ARG A 515 24.04 1.78 -13.58
C ARG A 515 22.78 1.21 -14.25
N GLY A 516 22.84 1.02 -15.57
CA GLY A 516 21.85 0.30 -16.36
C GLY A 516 22.38 -1.07 -16.81
N ILE A 517 21.50 -2.08 -16.84
CA ILE A 517 21.81 -3.42 -17.35
C ILE A 517 20.60 -3.91 -18.14
N ARG A 518 20.82 -4.37 -19.39
CA ARG A 518 19.79 -5.04 -20.18
C ARG A 518 19.99 -6.54 -20.13
N ILE A 519 18.91 -7.28 -19.90
CA ILE A 519 18.92 -8.73 -19.80
C ILE A 519 17.91 -9.28 -20.83
N GLU A 520 18.43 -10.07 -21.78
CA GLU A 520 17.67 -10.60 -22.92
C GLU A 520 17.59 -12.14 -22.92
N ASN A 521 18.52 -12.82 -22.19
CA ASN A 521 18.56 -14.27 -22.13
C ASN A 521 18.17 -14.78 -20.75
N PRO A 522 17.36 -15.87 -20.65
CA PRO A 522 17.00 -16.47 -19.37
C PRO A 522 18.20 -16.91 -18.52
N ALA A 523 19.30 -17.33 -19.16
CA ALA A 523 20.52 -17.77 -18.47
C ALA A 523 21.23 -16.63 -17.70
N ASP A 524 20.99 -15.38 -18.09
CA ASP A 524 21.66 -14.20 -17.49
C ASP A 524 20.91 -13.64 -16.28
N ILE A 525 19.66 -14.08 -16.03
CA ILE A 525 18.79 -13.56 -14.97
C ILE A 525 19.50 -13.62 -13.60
N GLU A 526 20.00 -14.80 -13.23
CA GLU A 526 20.61 -15.00 -11.90
C GLU A 526 21.88 -14.16 -11.74
N GLY A 527 22.74 -14.12 -12.75
CA GLY A 527 23.98 -13.35 -12.74
C GLY A 527 23.71 -11.84 -12.58
N ALA A 528 22.76 -11.32 -13.36
CA ALA A 528 22.39 -9.90 -13.31
C ALA A 528 21.81 -9.50 -11.94
N LEU A 529 20.91 -10.30 -11.40
CA LEU A 529 20.34 -10.06 -10.07
C LEU A 529 21.41 -10.11 -8.98
N ARG A 530 22.29 -11.14 -8.98
CA ARG A 530 23.38 -11.24 -7.99
C ARG A 530 24.33 -10.05 -8.06
N ASP A 531 24.75 -9.62 -9.26
CA ASP A 531 25.59 -8.43 -9.43
C ASP A 531 24.88 -7.18 -8.88
N ALA A 532 23.62 -6.96 -9.25
CA ALA A 532 22.86 -5.80 -8.81
C ALA A 532 22.69 -5.75 -7.28
N PHE A 533 22.33 -6.88 -6.65
CA PHE A 533 22.12 -6.92 -5.19
C PHE A 533 23.42 -6.94 -4.37
N ALA A 534 24.57 -7.28 -4.98
CA ALA A 534 25.88 -7.14 -4.34
C ALA A 534 26.33 -5.66 -4.24
N ARG A 535 25.85 -4.79 -5.13
CA ARG A 535 26.18 -3.35 -5.19
C ARG A 535 25.32 -2.55 -4.21
N LYS A 536 25.65 -2.59 -2.94
CA LYS A 536 24.81 -2.05 -1.86
C LYS A 536 24.62 -0.53 -1.91
N ASP A 537 25.60 0.19 -2.47
CA ASP A 537 25.63 1.66 -2.48
C ASP A 537 25.24 2.28 -3.85
N GLU A 538 24.82 1.45 -4.81
CA GLU A 538 24.47 1.91 -6.14
C GLU A 538 23.01 1.64 -6.46
N LEU A 539 22.33 2.59 -7.11
CA LEU A 539 21.08 2.30 -7.80
C LEU A 539 21.43 1.54 -9.10
N VAL A 540 20.78 0.39 -9.30
CA VAL A 540 20.92 -0.41 -10.49
C VAL A 540 19.56 -0.55 -11.17
N PHE A 541 19.47 -0.14 -12.43
CA PHE A 541 18.31 -0.31 -13.28
C PHE A 541 18.49 -1.56 -14.14
N MET A 542 17.72 -2.59 -13.89
CA MET A 542 17.72 -3.85 -14.63
C MET A 542 16.52 -3.89 -15.59
N ASP A 543 16.79 -3.84 -16.90
CA ASP A 543 15.78 -3.89 -17.97
C ASP A 543 15.68 -5.33 -18.50
N PHE A 544 14.75 -6.12 -17.96
CA PHE A 544 14.50 -7.50 -18.39
C PHE A 544 13.54 -7.51 -19.57
N MET A 545 14.03 -7.94 -20.74
CA MET A 545 13.21 -8.11 -21.95
C MET A 545 12.37 -9.38 -21.81
N THR A 546 11.13 -9.23 -21.38
CA THR A 546 10.25 -10.36 -21.05
C THR A 546 9.30 -10.73 -22.19
N ASP A 547 8.70 -11.91 -22.08
CA ASP A 547 7.71 -12.41 -23.03
C ASP A 547 6.54 -11.42 -23.16
N GLN A 548 6.27 -11.02 -24.41
CA GLN A 548 5.22 -10.06 -24.74
C GLN A 548 3.81 -10.62 -24.64
N THR A 549 3.69 -11.94 -24.69
CA THR A 549 2.39 -12.65 -24.74
C THR A 549 1.99 -13.23 -23.42
N GLU A 550 2.88 -13.21 -22.42
CA GLU A 550 2.61 -13.78 -21.10
C GLU A 550 1.43 -13.08 -20.41
N ASN A 551 0.58 -13.87 -19.79
CA ASN A 551 -0.58 -13.40 -19.02
C ASN A 551 -0.48 -13.76 -17.55
N VAL A 552 -1.15 -12.99 -16.72
CA VAL A 552 -1.28 -13.29 -15.28
C VAL A 552 -2.42 -14.30 -15.09
N TYR A 553 -2.09 -15.46 -14.58
CA TYR A 553 -3.03 -16.50 -14.18
C TYR A 553 -2.87 -16.85 -12.70
N PRO A 554 -3.92 -17.33 -12.02
CA PRO A 554 -5.33 -17.32 -12.43
C PRO A 554 -5.89 -15.91 -12.68
N MET A 555 -7.04 -15.83 -13.38
CA MET A 555 -7.76 -14.59 -13.56
C MET A 555 -9.27 -14.80 -13.44
N VAL A 556 -9.93 -14.07 -12.53
CA VAL A 556 -11.39 -14.02 -12.45
C VAL A 556 -11.89 -12.93 -13.40
N PRO A 557 -12.67 -13.27 -14.45
CA PRO A 557 -13.24 -12.28 -15.37
C PRO A 557 -14.18 -11.30 -14.67
N GLY A 558 -14.30 -10.09 -15.21
CA GLY A 558 -15.28 -9.12 -14.71
C GLY A 558 -16.72 -9.67 -14.73
N GLY A 559 -17.45 -9.47 -13.64
CA GLY A 559 -18.83 -9.95 -13.49
C GLY A 559 -18.97 -11.42 -13.10
N LYS A 560 -17.86 -12.16 -12.98
CA LYS A 560 -17.83 -13.57 -12.57
C LYS A 560 -17.61 -13.73 -11.07
N GLY A 561 -17.98 -14.89 -10.52
CA GLY A 561 -17.65 -15.28 -9.15
C GLY A 561 -16.19 -15.72 -9.01
N ILE A 562 -15.66 -15.67 -7.79
CA ILE A 562 -14.23 -15.97 -7.54
C ILE A 562 -13.82 -17.41 -7.86
N SER A 563 -14.76 -18.33 -7.97
CA SER A 563 -14.52 -19.73 -8.40
C SER A 563 -14.51 -19.91 -9.92
N GLU A 564 -14.95 -18.90 -10.68
CA GLU A 564 -15.03 -18.94 -12.14
C GLU A 564 -13.74 -18.38 -12.77
N MET A 565 -12.60 -18.93 -12.37
CA MET A 565 -11.27 -18.48 -12.80
C MET A 565 -10.91 -19.06 -14.17
N ILE A 566 -10.18 -18.25 -14.96
CA ILE A 566 -9.43 -18.72 -16.13
C ILE A 566 -8.06 -19.18 -15.62
N LEU A 567 -7.67 -20.40 -15.91
CA LEU A 567 -6.36 -20.98 -15.61
C LEU A 567 -5.50 -21.03 -16.88
N ALA A 568 -4.19 -21.16 -16.73
CA ALA A 568 -3.27 -21.26 -17.88
C ALA A 568 -3.54 -22.53 -18.73
N GLU A 569 -4.02 -23.59 -18.11
CA GLU A 569 -4.38 -24.87 -18.78
C GLU A 569 -5.69 -24.81 -19.58
N ASP A 570 -6.50 -23.78 -19.39
CA ASP A 570 -7.81 -23.63 -20.07
C ASP A 570 -7.70 -23.00 -21.47
N LEU A 571 -6.51 -22.59 -21.90
CA LEU A 571 -6.20 -21.90 -23.15
C LEU A 571 -5.18 -22.66 -24.00
#